data_2576abc3b4495d8f95716a122f0fa420
#
_entry.id   2576abc3b4495d8f95716a122f0fa420
#
_cell.length_a   1.000
_cell.length_b   1.000
_cell.length_c   1.000
_cell.angle_alpha   90.00
_cell.angle_beta   90.00
_cell.angle_gamma   90.00
#
_symmetry.space_group_name_H-M   'P 1'
#
loop_
_entity.id
_entity.type
_entity.pdbx_description
1 polymer ?
#
loop_
_entity_poly.entity_id
_entity_poly.type
_entity_poly.pdbx_seq_one_letter_code
_entity_poly.pdbx_strand_id
1 'polypeptide(L)'
;MFKVKHLLILSFTVLLLSVSGCKSSFEKLRLSNDVSKKYQEGIRLYNKKEYAKALILFEGLAQKYRGTAEAEDLNYYYAFTLYRLKDYTAARYKFKEFADTYPASKNAEECRYYGAYCYYLDSPNSSLDQENTYKAIEALQLFINYYPKSERAVQAAQYIANLRDKLETKAFENAKLYYTLGGYDVGYYKSAVVALKNTQIEFPDIKYIEEIDLLIVKSQYMYAKNSYPNRQEARYAEAIGYYNEFVTAHPNSKFLKEAQQLKEDSEAGIIAAKKILAEEAALIAKYAELAKKDEKQKDTTAKKVEIKTPIR
;
A
#
# COMPACT_ATOMS: atom_id res chain seq x y z
N MET A 1 -39.72 -58.18 17.72
CA MET A 1 -38.83 -57.00 17.52
C MET A 1 -37.83 -57.14 16.37
N PHE A 2 -37.34 -58.31 16.02
CA PHE A 2 -36.35 -58.53 14.95
C PHE A 2 -36.87 -58.16 13.54
N LYS A 3 -38.10 -58.49 13.18
CA LYS A 3 -38.66 -58.25 11.84
C LYS A 3 -38.87 -56.78 11.47
N VAL A 4 -39.17 -55.91 12.42
CA VAL A 4 -39.39 -54.48 12.16
C VAL A 4 -38.07 -53.74 11.89
N LYS A 5 -36.97 -54.11 12.55
CA LYS A 5 -35.64 -53.55 12.29
C LYS A 5 -35.15 -53.87 10.90
N HIS A 6 -35.36 -55.11 10.42
CA HIS A 6 -34.97 -55.50 9.06
C HIS A 6 -35.79 -54.78 7.98
N LEU A 7 -37.08 -54.54 8.25
CA LEU A 7 -37.97 -53.81 7.37
C LEU A 7 -37.52 -52.32 7.23
N LEU A 8 -37.15 -51.70 8.36
CA LEU A 8 -36.61 -50.32 8.39
C LEU A 8 -35.24 -50.21 7.66
N ILE A 9 -34.37 -51.19 7.85
CA ILE A 9 -33.09 -51.21 7.16
C ILE A 9 -33.29 -51.42 5.65
N LEU A 10 -34.18 -52.30 5.26
CA LEU A 10 -34.50 -52.52 3.84
C LEU A 10 -35.14 -51.30 3.18
N SER A 11 -36.07 -50.61 3.89
CA SER A 11 -36.64 -49.36 3.39
C SER A 11 -35.62 -48.23 3.27
N PHE A 12 -34.68 -48.14 4.21
CA PHE A 12 -33.59 -47.14 4.16
C PHE A 12 -32.58 -47.44 3.05
N THR A 13 -32.24 -48.70 2.78
CA THR A 13 -31.38 -49.09 1.65
C THR A 13 -32.06 -48.86 0.30
N VAL A 14 -33.36 -49.09 0.16
CA VAL A 14 -34.12 -48.80 -1.07
C VAL A 14 -34.21 -47.31 -1.30
N LEU A 15 -34.35 -46.48 -0.22
CA LEU A 15 -34.34 -45.03 -0.30
C LEU A 15 -32.96 -44.49 -0.72
N LEU A 16 -31.87 -45.07 -0.21
CA LEU A 16 -30.49 -44.73 -0.60
C LEU A 16 -30.20 -45.13 -2.06
N LEU A 17 -30.70 -46.22 -2.57
CA LEU A 17 -30.53 -46.65 -3.94
C LEU A 17 -31.36 -45.83 -4.95
N SER A 18 -32.46 -45.24 -4.55
CA SER A 18 -33.28 -44.38 -5.40
C SER A 18 -32.67 -42.97 -5.61
N VAL A 19 -31.75 -42.53 -4.75
CA VAL A 19 -31.03 -41.22 -4.89
C VAL A 19 -29.84 -41.29 -5.84
N SER A 20 -29.32 -42.47 -6.17
CA SER A 20 -28.04 -42.66 -6.88
C SER A 20 -28.15 -42.75 -8.44
N GLY A 21 -29.31 -42.53 -9.05
CA GLY A 21 -29.50 -43.00 -10.44
C GLY A 21 -29.76 -42.00 -11.55
N CYS A 22 -30.09 -40.74 -11.27
CA CYS A 22 -30.39 -39.80 -12.37
C CYS A 22 -29.29 -38.74 -12.56
N LYS A 23 -28.36 -38.99 -13.50
CA LYS A 23 -27.56 -37.89 -14.05
C LYS A 23 -28.53 -36.83 -14.55
N SER A 24 -28.39 -35.58 -14.05
CA SER A 24 -29.20 -34.45 -14.51
C SER A 24 -29.05 -34.28 -16.04
N SER A 25 -30.04 -33.69 -16.70
CA SER A 25 -29.95 -33.38 -18.14
C SER A 25 -28.69 -32.58 -18.49
N PHE A 26 -28.27 -31.69 -17.56
CA PHE A 26 -27.01 -30.96 -17.68
C PHE A 26 -25.78 -31.89 -17.70
N GLU A 27 -25.70 -32.85 -16.78
CA GLU A 27 -24.57 -33.81 -16.76
C GLU A 27 -24.52 -34.71 -18.00
N LYS A 28 -25.68 -35.11 -18.54
CA LYS A 28 -25.75 -35.85 -19.80
C LYS A 28 -25.19 -35.01 -20.93
N LEU A 29 -25.56 -33.73 -21.01
CA LEU A 29 -25.06 -32.81 -22.01
C LEU A 29 -23.56 -32.53 -21.84
N ARG A 30 -23.11 -32.26 -20.60
CA ARG A 30 -21.68 -32.02 -20.29
C ARG A 30 -20.78 -33.15 -20.78
N LEU A 31 -21.22 -34.38 -20.64
CA LEU A 31 -20.49 -35.59 -21.06
C LEU A 31 -20.69 -35.96 -22.54
N SER A 32 -21.64 -35.34 -23.23
CA SER A 32 -21.91 -35.64 -24.64
C SER A 32 -20.78 -35.11 -25.54
N ASN A 33 -20.75 -35.57 -26.81
CA ASN A 33 -19.87 -35.00 -27.84
C ASN A 33 -20.55 -33.90 -28.68
N ASP A 34 -21.79 -33.50 -28.34
CA ASP A 34 -22.56 -32.54 -29.11
C ASP A 34 -22.07 -31.10 -28.77
N VAL A 35 -21.10 -30.64 -29.52
CA VAL A 35 -20.46 -29.33 -29.34
C VAL A 35 -21.43 -28.19 -29.55
N SER A 36 -22.32 -28.30 -30.58
CA SER A 36 -23.31 -27.26 -30.90
C SER A 36 -24.36 -27.09 -29.79
N LYS A 37 -24.92 -28.20 -29.28
CA LYS A 37 -25.86 -28.13 -28.16
C LYS A 37 -25.22 -27.61 -26.88
N LYS A 38 -23.94 -27.96 -26.59
CA LYS A 38 -23.21 -27.39 -25.45
C LYS A 38 -23.06 -25.88 -25.57
N TYR A 39 -22.75 -25.37 -26.75
CA TYR A 39 -22.60 -23.95 -27.01
C TYR A 39 -23.93 -23.21 -26.76
N GLN A 40 -25.01 -23.66 -27.40
CA GLN A 40 -26.34 -23.07 -27.23
C GLN A 40 -26.81 -23.08 -25.76
N GLU A 41 -26.59 -24.21 -25.08
CA GLU A 41 -26.94 -24.33 -23.67
C GLU A 41 -26.05 -23.45 -22.77
N GLY A 42 -24.77 -23.29 -23.08
CA GLY A 42 -23.87 -22.35 -22.40
C GLY A 42 -24.38 -20.93 -22.45
N ILE A 43 -24.77 -20.44 -23.62
CA ILE A 43 -25.37 -19.11 -23.81
C ILE A 43 -26.71 -19.01 -23.04
N ARG A 44 -27.56 -20.03 -23.13
CA ARG A 44 -28.83 -20.07 -22.41
C ARG A 44 -28.64 -19.96 -20.88
N LEU A 45 -27.67 -20.67 -20.34
CA LEU A 45 -27.31 -20.64 -18.93
C LEU A 45 -26.72 -19.28 -18.51
N TYR A 46 -25.87 -18.69 -19.36
CA TYR A 46 -25.35 -17.35 -19.14
C TYR A 46 -26.50 -16.32 -19.03
N ASN A 47 -27.44 -16.35 -19.97
CA ASN A 47 -28.61 -15.45 -19.98
C ASN A 47 -29.52 -15.68 -18.77
N LYS A 48 -29.60 -16.91 -18.25
CA LYS A 48 -30.29 -17.25 -16.99
C LYS A 48 -29.49 -16.91 -15.74
N LYS A 49 -28.29 -16.34 -15.87
CA LYS A 49 -27.35 -16.02 -14.77
C LYS A 49 -26.86 -17.27 -14.01
N GLU A 50 -26.98 -18.45 -14.60
CA GLU A 50 -26.43 -19.70 -14.08
C GLU A 50 -24.95 -19.83 -14.49
N TYR A 51 -24.14 -18.82 -14.11
CA TYR A 51 -22.78 -18.62 -14.62
C TYR A 51 -21.85 -19.79 -14.33
N ALA A 52 -21.93 -20.43 -13.17
CA ALA A 52 -21.11 -21.59 -12.85
C ALA A 52 -21.31 -22.77 -13.81
N LYS A 53 -22.56 -23.04 -14.22
CA LYS A 53 -22.84 -24.09 -15.22
C LYS A 53 -22.42 -23.66 -16.64
N ALA A 54 -22.63 -22.38 -16.99
CA ALA A 54 -22.19 -21.83 -18.26
C ALA A 54 -20.66 -21.96 -18.41
N LEU A 55 -19.90 -21.62 -17.34
CA LEU A 55 -18.44 -21.73 -17.30
C LEU A 55 -17.95 -23.15 -17.65
N ILE A 56 -18.53 -24.16 -17.01
CA ILE A 56 -18.16 -25.58 -17.27
C ILE A 56 -18.32 -25.96 -18.75
N LEU A 57 -19.36 -25.44 -19.42
CA LEU A 57 -19.57 -25.69 -20.84
C LEU A 57 -18.57 -24.92 -21.70
N PHE A 58 -18.36 -23.63 -21.42
CA PHE A 58 -17.44 -22.78 -22.19
C PHE A 58 -15.99 -23.26 -22.09
N GLU A 59 -15.52 -23.67 -20.91
CA GLU A 59 -14.19 -24.26 -20.72
C GLU A 59 -14.00 -25.51 -21.61
N GLY A 60 -14.99 -26.40 -21.64
CA GLY A 60 -14.94 -27.60 -22.46
C GLY A 60 -15.01 -27.33 -23.97
N LEU A 61 -15.44 -26.16 -24.40
CA LEU A 61 -15.61 -25.75 -25.79
C LEU A 61 -14.45 -24.93 -26.34
N ALA A 62 -13.71 -24.20 -25.49
CA ALA A 62 -12.73 -23.20 -25.92
C ALA A 62 -11.69 -23.74 -26.92
N GLN A 63 -11.18 -24.94 -26.70
CA GLN A 63 -10.24 -25.57 -27.67
C GLN A 63 -10.93 -26.06 -28.94
N LYS A 64 -12.16 -26.58 -28.85
CA LYS A 64 -12.89 -27.17 -29.95
C LYS A 64 -13.37 -26.17 -31.00
N TYR A 65 -13.64 -24.92 -30.54
CA TYR A 65 -14.07 -23.82 -31.40
C TYR A 65 -12.92 -22.98 -31.97
N ARG A 66 -11.67 -23.29 -31.62
CA ARG A 66 -10.51 -22.54 -32.08
C ARG A 66 -10.45 -22.50 -33.62
N GLY A 67 -10.49 -21.30 -34.19
CA GLY A 67 -10.45 -21.10 -35.64
C GLY A 67 -11.82 -21.19 -36.35
N THR A 68 -12.92 -21.37 -35.61
CA THR A 68 -14.28 -21.31 -36.19
C THR A 68 -14.87 -19.89 -36.09
N ALA A 69 -15.94 -19.64 -36.84
CA ALA A 69 -16.64 -18.37 -36.82
C ALA A 69 -17.25 -18.06 -35.43
N GLU A 70 -17.67 -19.09 -34.71
CA GLU A 70 -18.30 -18.94 -33.38
C GLU A 70 -17.28 -18.77 -32.24
N ALA A 71 -15.97 -18.92 -32.53
CA ALA A 71 -14.91 -18.78 -31.53
C ALA A 71 -14.90 -17.39 -30.88
N GLU A 72 -15.20 -16.35 -31.65
CA GLU A 72 -15.27 -14.97 -31.16
C GLU A 72 -16.34 -14.84 -30.07
N ASP A 73 -17.59 -15.21 -30.39
CA ASP A 73 -18.70 -15.12 -29.45
C ASP A 73 -18.50 -16.01 -28.22
N LEU A 74 -17.96 -17.21 -28.40
CA LEU A 74 -17.63 -18.13 -27.29
C LEU A 74 -16.66 -17.47 -26.32
N ASN A 75 -15.55 -16.90 -26.82
CA ASN A 75 -14.53 -16.29 -25.98
C ASN A 75 -15.06 -15.05 -25.25
N TYR A 76 -15.94 -14.27 -25.91
CA TYR A 76 -16.64 -13.14 -25.30
C TYR A 76 -17.50 -13.61 -24.11
N TYR A 77 -18.41 -14.56 -24.32
CA TYR A 77 -19.26 -15.08 -23.25
C TYR A 77 -18.45 -15.76 -22.14
N TYR A 78 -17.36 -16.44 -22.48
CA TYR A 78 -16.47 -17.06 -21.51
C TYR A 78 -15.83 -16.00 -20.59
N ALA A 79 -15.24 -14.94 -21.15
CA ALA A 79 -14.64 -13.85 -20.39
C ALA A 79 -15.66 -13.17 -19.46
N PHE A 80 -16.85 -12.86 -19.99
CA PHE A 80 -17.92 -12.27 -19.18
C PHE A 80 -18.48 -13.23 -18.13
N THR A 81 -18.49 -14.53 -18.38
CA THR A 81 -18.91 -15.52 -17.36
C THR A 81 -17.99 -15.49 -16.15
N LEU A 82 -16.68 -15.48 -16.36
CA LEU A 82 -15.68 -15.34 -15.30
C LEU A 82 -15.85 -14.02 -14.53
N TYR A 83 -16.04 -12.92 -15.26
CA TYR A 83 -16.32 -11.61 -14.65
C TYR A 83 -17.57 -11.63 -13.77
N ARG A 84 -18.67 -12.25 -14.23
CA ARG A 84 -19.92 -12.38 -13.46
C ARG A 84 -19.76 -13.26 -12.22
N LEU A 85 -18.86 -14.23 -12.27
CA LEU A 85 -18.47 -15.06 -11.12
C LEU A 85 -17.48 -14.35 -10.18
N LYS A 86 -17.05 -13.12 -10.51
CA LYS A 86 -16.06 -12.34 -9.78
C LYS A 86 -14.65 -12.98 -9.76
N ASP A 87 -14.38 -13.92 -10.65
CA ASP A 87 -13.02 -14.37 -10.92
C ASP A 87 -12.33 -13.35 -11.83
N TYR A 88 -11.95 -12.21 -11.24
CA TYR A 88 -11.38 -11.10 -11.98
C TYR A 88 -10.01 -11.45 -12.56
N THR A 89 -9.26 -12.30 -11.89
CA THR A 89 -7.95 -12.76 -12.39
C THR A 89 -8.07 -13.56 -13.68
N ALA A 90 -8.95 -14.55 -13.75
CA ALA A 90 -9.18 -15.31 -14.98
C ALA A 90 -9.90 -14.46 -16.04
N ALA A 91 -10.87 -13.64 -15.62
CA ALA A 91 -11.63 -12.77 -16.52
C ALA A 91 -10.71 -11.80 -17.28
N ARG A 92 -9.80 -11.08 -16.58
CA ARG A 92 -8.88 -10.12 -17.24
C ARG A 92 -7.98 -10.77 -18.27
N TYR A 93 -7.52 -12.01 -17.99
CA TYR A 93 -6.73 -12.78 -18.94
C TYR A 93 -7.55 -13.10 -20.21
N LYS A 94 -8.80 -13.58 -20.05
CA LYS A 94 -9.68 -13.89 -21.17
C LYS A 94 -10.14 -12.65 -21.94
N PHE A 95 -10.38 -11.54 -21.29
CA PHE A 95 -10.66 -10.26 -21.95
C PHE A 95 -9.48 -9.77 -22.77
N LYS A 96 -8.26 -9.86 -22.22
CA LYS A 96 -7.04 -9.52 -22.97
C LYS A 96 -6.85 -10.45 -24.16
N GLU A 97 -6.95 -11.76 -23.97
CA GLU A 97 -6.85 -12.76 -25.02
C GLU A 97 -7.85 -12.47 -26.14
N PHE A 98 -9.11 -12.16 -25.81
CA PHE A 98 -10.13 -11.79 -26.78
C PHE A 98 -9.71 -10.56 -27.61
N ALA A 99 -9.36 -9.47 -26.95
CA ALA A 99 -9.04 -8.21 -27.61
C ALA A 99 -7.76 -8.28 -28.48
N ASP A 100 -6.82 -9.14 -28.11
CA ASP A 100 -5.60 -9.38 -28.88
C ASP A 100 -5.84 -10.35 -30.07
N THR A 101 -6.75 -11.31 -29.91
CA THR A 101 -7.09 -12.28 -30.95
C THR A 101 -8.07 -11.67 -32.00
N TYR A 102 -8.99 -10.84 -31.56
CA TYR A 102 -10.04 -10.24 -32.39
C TYR A 102 -10.01 -8.70 -32.34
N PRO A 103 -8.90 -8.05 -32.76
CA PRO A 103 -8.74 -6.60 -32.62
C PRO A 103 -9.73 -5.77 -33.45
N ALA A 104 -10.28 -6.37 -34.54
CA ALA A 104 -11.30 -5.74 -35.40
C ALA A 104 -12.75 -6.03 -34.95
N SER A 105 -12.93 -6.81 -33.88
CA SER A 105 -14.25 -7.10 -33.34
C SER A 105 -14.91 -5.83 -32.79
N LYS A 106 -16.22 -5.69 -32.99
CA LYS A 106 -17.04 -4.66 -32.32
C LYS A 106 -16.98 -4.72 -30.79
N ASN A 107 -16.62 -5.90 -30.25
CA ASN A 107 -16.53 -6.16 -28.83
C ASN A 107 -15.09 -5.96 -28.27
N ALA A 108 -14.11 -5.65 -29.14
CA ALA A 108 -12.70 -5.52 -28.72
C ALA A 108 -12.50 -4.37 -27.71
N GLU A 109 -13.11 -3.22 -27.95
CA GLU A 109 -13.07 -2.09 -27.02
C GLU A 109 -13.65 -2.46 -25.65
N GLU A 110 -14.82 -3.09 -25.65
CA GLU A 110 -15.48 -3.51 -24.41
C GLU A 110 -14.64 -4.53 -23.64
N CYS A 111 -14.07 -5.50 -24.32
CA CYS A 111 -13.19 -6.50 -23.69
C CYS A 111 -11.91 -5.85 -23.12
N ARG A 112 -11.27 -4.91 -23.83
CA ARG A 112 -10.11 -4.17 -23.27
C ARG A 112 -10.49 -3.37 -22.03
N TYR A 113 -11.64 -2.70 -22.04
CA TYR A 113 -12.15 -1.97 -20.89
C TYR A 113 -12.38 -2.91 -19.69
N TYR A 114 -13.12 -4.01 -19.86
CA TYR A 114 -13.39 -4.94 -18.75
C TYR A 114 -12.13 -5.67 -18.26
N GLY A 115 -11.16 -5.92 -19.15
CA GLY A 115 -9.85 -6.42 -18.77
C GLY A 115 -9.13 -5.47 -17.81
N ALA A 116 -9.10 -4.18 -18.12
CA ALA A 116 -8.55 -3.14 -17.25
C ALA A 116 -9.38 -2.95 -15.96
N TYR A 117 -10.71 -2.97 -16.09
CA TYR A 117 -11.62 -2.84 -14.97
C TYR A 117 -11.53 -3.99 -13.96
N CYS A 118 -11.21 -5.20 -14.40
CA CYS A 118 -10.93 -6.31 -13.50
C CYS A 118 -9.73 -6.03 -12.57
N TYR A 119 -8.67 -5.38 -13.06
CA TYR A 119 -7.56 -4.95 -12.20
C TYR A 119 -8.00 -3.91 -11.16
N TYR A 120 -8.88 -2.97 -11.56
CA TYR A 120 -9.46 -1.99 -10.64
C TYR A 120 -10.24 -2.67 -9.52
N LEU A 121 -11.06 -3.68 -9.85
CA LEU A 121 -11.85 -4.44 -8.87
C LEU A 121 -10.98 -5.29 -7.94
N ASP A 122 -9.84 -5.77 -8.42
CA ASP A 122 -8.85 -6.53 -7.63
C ASP A 122 -7.88 -5.62 -6.84
N SER A 123 -7.95 -4.30 -7.01
CA SER A 123 -7.13 -3.37 -6.25
C SER A 123 -7.53 -3.39 -4.77
N PRO A 124 -6.61 -3.75 -3.86
CA PRO A 124 -6.93 -3.88 -2.44
C PRO A 124 -7.08 -2.52 -1.73
N ASN A 125 -7.37 -2.55 -0.44
CA ASN A 125 -7.32 -1.37 0.42
C ASN A 125 -5.89 -0.81 0.50
N SER A 126 -5.76 0.50 0.75
CA SER A 126 -4.47 1.21 0.81
C SER A 126 -3.46 0.61 1.79
N SER A 127 -3.90 -0.04 2.88
CA SER A 127 -3.03 -0.68 3.87
C SER A 127 -2.33 -1.95 3.38
N LEU A 128 -2.83 -2.59 2.30
CA LEU A 128 -2.29 -3.82 1.74
C LEU A 128 -1.27 -3.53 0.62
N ASP A 129 -0.67 -4.59 0.06
CA ASP A 129 0.19 -4.47 -1.12
C ASP A 129 -0.55 -3.86 -2.30
N GLN A 130 0.09 -2.96 -3.05
CA GLN A 130 -0.53 -2.17 -4.12
C GLN A 130 -0.10 -2.59 -5.54
N GLU A 131 0.50 -3.74 -5.71
CA GLU A 131 0.93 -4.21 -7.04
C GLU A 131 -0.24 -4.24 -8.04
N ASN A 132 -1.42 -4.76 -7.62
CA ASN A 132 -2.61 -4.76 -8.46
C ASN A 132 -3.15 -3.35 -8.74
N THR A 133 -2.93 -2.39 -7.84
CA THR A 133 -3.32 -0.98 -8.04
C THR A 133 -2.47 -0.33 -9.14
N TYR A 134 -1.17 -0.54 -9.15
CA TYR A 134 -0.29 -0.08 -10.23
C TYR A 134 -0.65 -0.72 -11.57
N LYS A 135 -0.88 -2.03 -11.60
CA LYS A 135 -1.34 -2.74 -12.81
C LYS A 135 -2.69 -2.23 -13.32
N ALA A 136 -3.60 -1.86 -12.41
CA ALA A 136 -4.89 -1.28 -12.78
C ALA A 136 -4.71 0.09 -13.45
N ILE A 137 -3.87 0.97 -12.89
CA ILE A 137 -3.57 2.28 -13.47
C ILE A 137 -2.98 2.11 -14.87
N GLU A 138 -1.98 1.25 -15.03
CA GLU A 138 -1.34 0.96 -16.32
C GLU A 138 -2.37 0.45 -17.36
N ALA A 139 -3.19 -0.54 -17.00
CA ALA A 139 -4.18 -1.12 -17.89
C ALA A 139 -5.28 -0.12 -18.30
N LEU A 140 -5.75 0.72 -17.36
CA LEU A 140 -6.73 1.77 -17.63
C LEU A 140 -6.14 2.88 -18.51
N GLN A 141 -4.88 3.27 -18.26
CA GLN A 141 -4.18 4.25 -19.09
C GLN A 141 -4.00 3.75 -20.52
N LEU A 142 -3.62 2.47 -20.65
CA LEU A 142 -3.48 1.81 -21.95
C LEU A 142 -4.84 1.79 -22.70
N PHE A 143 -5.95 1.51 -22.00
CA PHE A 143 -7.29 1.57 -22.58
C PHE A 143 -7.59 2.98 -23.10
N ILE A 144 -7.34 4.03 -22.32
CA ILE A 144 -7.57 5.43 -22.73
C ILE A 144 -6.73 5.76 -23.96
N ASN A 145 -5.49 5.31 -24.03
CA ASN A 145 -4.59 5.55 -25.16
C ASN A 145 -5.10 4.87 -26.46
N TYR A 146 -5.66 3.66 -26.36
CA TYR A 146 -6.26 2.97 -27.51
C TYR A 146 -7.60 3.58 -27.95
N TYR A 147 -8.41 4.06 -27.00
CA TYR A 147 -9.77 4.53 -27.25
C TYR A 147 -10.04 5.90 -26.64
N PRO A 148 -9.29 6.96 -27.05
CA PRO A 148 -9.37 8.28 -26.41
C PRO A 148 -10.73 8.98 -26.59
N LYS A 149 -11.54 8.55 -27.59
CA LYS A 149 -12.88 9.09 -27.88
C LYS A 149 -14.00 8.25 -27.27
N SER A 150 -13.68 7.17 -26.58
CA SER A 150 -14.69 6.32 -25.93
C SER A 150 -15.31 7.03 -24.73
N GLU A 151 -16.61 6.87 -24.55
CA GLU A 151 -17.31 7.32 -23.32
C GLU A 151 -16.72 6.62 -22.07
N ARG A 152 -16.24 5.38 -22.24
CA ARG A 152 -15.56 4.63 -21.15
C ARG A 152 -14.19 5.21 -20.78
N ALA A 153 -13.56 6.03 -21.63
CA ALA A 153 -12.29 6.69 -21.31
C ALA A 153 -12.44 7.68 -20.15
N VAL A 154 -13.55 8.40 -20.09
CA VAL A 154 -13.85 9.30 -18.94
C VAL A 154 -13.97 8.52 -17.64
N GLN A 155 -14.69 7.38 -17.69
CA GLN A 155 -14.84 6.52 -16.50
C GLN A 155 -13.50 5.87 -16.10
N ALA A 156 -12.70 5.44 -17.06
CA ALA A 156 -11.36 4.91 -16.81
C ALA A 156 -10.44 5.94 -16.14
N ALA A 157 -10.47 7.20 -16.59
CA ALA A 157 -9.73 8.29 -15.95
C ALA A 157 -10.16 8.51 -14.49
N GLN A 158 -11.46 8.41 -14.20
CA GLN A 158 -11.97 8.51 -12.83
C GLN A 158 -11.51 7.34 -11.95
N TYR A 159 -11.44 6.14 -12.49
CA TYR A 159 -10.88 5.00 -11.76
C TYR A 159 -9.38 5.17 -11.49
N ILE A 160 -8.62 5.71 -12.43
CA ILE A 160 -7.20 6.05 -12.22
C ILE A 160 -7.06 7.06 -11.06
N ALA A 161 -7.88 8.10 -11.02
CA ALA A 161 -7.87 9.07 -9.91
C ALA A 161 -8.16 8.40 -8.56
N ASN A 162 -9.15 7.51 -8.49
CA ASN A 162 -9.46 6.76 -7.26
C ASN A 162 -8.33 5.82 -6.83
N LEU A 163 -7.65 5.18 -7.79
CA LEU A 163 -6.50 4.31 -7.51
C LEU A 163 -5.30 5.12 -7.03
N ARG A 164 -5.07 6.28 -7.62
CA ARG A 164 -4.01 7.20 -7.22
C ARG A 164 -4.22 7.70 -5.79
N ASP A 165 -5.46 8.04 -5.42
CA ASP A 165 -5.82 8.42 -4.05
C ASP A 165 -5.47 7.32 -3.03
N LYS A 166 -5.62 6.05 -3.37
CA LYS A 166 -5.18 4.92 -2.52
C LYS A 166 -3.66 4.90 -2.34
N LEU A 167 -2.89 5.12 -3.42
CA LEU A 167 -1.43 5.15 -3.35
C LEU A 167 -0.93 6.32 -2.52
N GLU A 168 -1.50 7.51 -2.72
CA GLU A 168 -1.21 8.71 -1.95
C GLU A 168 -1.50 8.52 -0.45
N THR A 169 -2.67 7.95 -0.15
CA THR A 169 -3.05 7.63 1.24
C THR A 169 -2.05 6.66 1.87
N LYS A 170 -1.66 5.60 1.16
CA LYS A 170 -0.66 4.64 1.65
C LYS A 170 0.69 5.30 1.91
N ALA A 171 1.18 6.10 0.97
CA ALA A 171 2.47 6.77 1.10
C ALA A 171 2.47 7.72 2.31
N PHE A 172 1.42 8.51 2.47
CA PHE A 172 1.26 9.41 3.62
C PHE A 172 1.19 8.66 4.95
N GLU A 173 0.35 7.63 5.06
CA GLU A 173 0.20 6.87 6.31
C GLU A 173 1.49 6.11 6.67
N ASN A 174 2.22 5.57 5.69
CA ASN A 174 3.52 4.96 5.92
C ASN A 174 4.56 5.98 6.42
N ALA A 175 4.61 7.17 5.83
CA ALA A 175 5.50 8.23 6.28
C ALA A 175 5.15 8.73 7.69
N LYS A 176 3.87 8.91 7.98
CA LYS A 176 3.34 9.29 9.29
C LYS A 176 3.61 8.25 10.38
N LEU A 177 3.67 6.97 10.02
CA LEU A 177 4.02 5.90 10.95
C LEU A 177 5.42 6.11 11.55
N TYR A 178 6.40 6.56 10.75
CA TYR A 178 7.74 6.89 11.27
C TYR A 178 7.70 7.98 12.34
N TYR A 179 6.86 9.00 12.19
CA TYR A 179 6.66 10.01 13.22
C TYR A 179 6.16 9.39 14.53
N THR A 180 5.18 8.50 14.45
CA THR A 180 4.63 7.79 15.62
C THR A 180 5.68 6.92 16.30
N LEU A 181 6.49 6.21 15.51
CA LEU A 181 7.58 5.36 16.01
C LEU A 181 8.71 6.18 16.66
N GLY A 182 8.85 7.46 16.34
CA GLY A 182 9.79 8.39 16.96
C GLY A 182 9.65 8.51 18.48
N GLY A 183 8.48 8.18 19.02
CA GLY A 183 8.26 8.08 20.47
C GLY A 183 9.00 6.91 21.15
N TYR A 184 9.38 5.87 20.39
CA TYR A 184 10.13 4.71 20.87
C TYR A 184 11.63 4.83 20.60
N ASP A 185 11.99 5.33 19.41
CA ASP A 185 13.37 5.61 19.01
C ASP A 185 13.44 6.93 18.25
N VAL A 186 14.27 7.84 18.75
CA VAL A 186 14.45 9.21 18.22
C VAL A 186 14.90 9.21 16.75
N GLY A 187 15.58 8.17 16.29
CA GLY A 187 16.02 8.03 14.91
C GLY A 187 14.85 8.01 13.92
N TYR A 188 13.68 7.51 14.32
CA TYR A 188 12.50 7.49 13.47
C TYR A 188 11.96 8.89 13.13
N TYR A 189 12.16 9.90 13.97
CA TYR A 189 11.79 11.26 13.61
C TYR A 189 12.55 11.78 12.38
N LYS A 190 13.85 11.48 12.29
CA LYS A 190 14.64 11.77 11.09
C LYS A 190 14.13 10.98 9.88
N SER A 191 13.81 9.70 10.08
CA SER A 191 13.26 8.85 9.03
C SER A 191 11.90 9.37 8.55
N ALA A 192 11.07 9.92 9.45
CA ALA A 192 9.81 10.57 9.12
C ALA A 192 10.00 11.77 8.16
N VAL A 193 10.96 12.64 8.46
CA VAL A 193 11.28 13.79 7.58
C VAL A 193 11.64 13.30 6.16
N VAL A 194 12.50 12.27 6.07
CA VAL A 194 12.91 11.70 4.77
C VAL A 194 11.73 11.07 4.04
N ALA A 195 10.93 10.25 4.74
CA ALA A 195 9.78 9.57 4.14
C ALA A 195 8.72 10.56 3.66
N LEU A 196 8.43 11.60 4.44
CA LEU A 196 7.47 12.65 4.08
C LEU A 196 7.94 13.43 2.84
N LYS A 197 9.22 13.80 2.76
CA LYS A 197 9.79 14.45 1.57
C LYS A 197 9.76 13.55 0.34
N ASN A 198 10.04 12.25 0.49
CA ASN A 198 9.91 11.30 -0.60
C ASN A 198 8.46 11.18 -1.09
N THR A 199 7.48 11.21 -0.17
CA THR A 199 6.06 11.22 -0.53
C THR A 199 5.69 12.45 -1.38
N GLN A 200 6.24 13.63 -1.08
CA GLN A 200 6.04 14.85 -1.90
C GLN A 200 6.68 14.75 -3.29
N ILE A 201 7.83 14.08 -3.39
CA ILE A 201 8.48 13.85 -4.69
C ILE A 201 7.67 12.87 -5.54
N GLU A 202 7.16 11.80 -4.94
CA GLU A 202 6.36 10.79 -5.64
C GLU A 202 4.97 11.32 -6.04
N PHE A 203 4.35 12.16 -5.18
CA PHE A 203 3.01 12.73 -5.37
C PHE A 203 3.03 14.25 -5.15
N PRO A 204 3.49 15.05 -6.13
CA PRO A 204 3.64 16.50 -5.96
C PRO A 204 2.32 17.25 -5.72
N ASP A 205 1.19 16.69 -6.16
CA ASP A 205 -0.16 17.22 -6.05
C ASP A 205 -1.01 16.51 -4.98
N ILE A 206 -0.36 15.81 -4.04
CA ILE A 206 -1.03 15.06 -2.97
C ILE A 206 -1.95 15.93 -2.12
N LYS A 207 -3.15 15.44 -1.87
CA LYS A 207 -4.17 16.16 -1.07
C LYS A 207 -3.74 16.45 0.39
N TYR A 208 -2.74 15.74 0.90
CA TYR A 208 -2.21 15.86 2.26
C TYR A 208 -1.04 16.83 2.37
N ILE A 209 -0.74 17.65 1.36
CA ILE A 209 0.49 18.44 1.28
C ILE A 209 0.72 19.32 2.51
N GLU A 210 -0.32 20.04 3.00
CA GLU A 210 -0.21 20.87 4.20
C GLU A 210 0.08 20.04 5.47
N GLU A 211 -0.54 18.86 5.60
CA GLU A 211 -0.31 17.96 6.73
C GLU A 211 1.08 17.36 6.71
N ILE A 212 1.59 17.06 5.52
CA ILE A 212 2.95 16.55 5.30
C ILE A 212 3.97 17.61 5.72
N ASP A 213 3.82 18.83 5.25
CA ASP A 213 4.75 19.92 5.56
C ASP A 213 4.77 20.25 7.06
N LEU A 214 3.59 20.31 7.70
CA LEU A 214 3.52 20.46 9.15
C LEU A 214 4.20 19.29 9.88
N LEU A 215 3.99 18.07 9.41
CA LEU A 215 4.55 16.87 10.04
C LEU A 215 6.08 16.81 9.87
N ILE A 216 6.62 17.37 8.80
CA ILE A 216 8.08 17.58 8.62
C ILE A 216 8.61 18.51 9.72
N VAL A 217 7.97 19.65 9.96
CA VAL A 217 8.34 20.57 11.03
C VAL A 217 8.32 19.88 12.39
N LYS A 218 7.20 19.18 12.70
CA LYS A 218 7.04 18.42 13.95
C LYS A 218 8.12 17.36 14.13
N SER A 219 8.39 16.59 13.08
CA SER A 219 9.36 15.51 13.12
C SER A 219 10.76 16.04 13.38
N GLN A 220 11.16 17.09 12.70
CA GLN A 220 12.47 17.72 12.89
C GLN A 220 12.61 18.36 14.27
N TYR A 221 11.57 19.04 14.76
CA TYR A 221 11.52 19.57 16.12
C TYR A 221 11.70 18.45 17.16
N MET A 222 10.95 17.35 17.04
CA MET A 222 11.04 16.23 17.97
C MET A 222 12.40 15.54 17.89
N TYR A 223 12.99 15.45 16.70
CA TYR A 223 14.35 14.96 16.51
C TYR A 223 15.38 15.84 17.20
N ALA A 224 15.24 17.17 17.10
CA ALA A 224 16.09 18.13 17.79
C ALA A 224 15.95 17.99 19.32
N LYS A 225 14.72 18.04 19.83
CA LYS A 225 14.37 18.02 21.25
C LYS A 225 14.98 16.80 21.99
N ASN A 226 14.96 15.66 21.35
CA ASN A 226 15.44 14.40 21.94
C ASN A 226 16.90 14.08 21.57
N SER A 227 17.66 15.08 21.10
CA SER A 227 19.07 14.94 20.75
C SER A 227 19.99 15.34 21.90
N TYR A 228 21.28 14.95 21.82
CA TYR A 228 22.29 15.48 22.71
C TYR A 228 22.47 16.99 22.54
N PRO A 229 22.76 17.74 23.60
CA PRO A 229 22.84 19.21 23.56
C PRO A 229 23.74 19.76 22.45
N ASN A 230 24.87 19.13 22.21
CA ASN A 230 25.83 19.52 21.15
C ASN A 230 25.31 19.37 19.70
N ARG A 231 24.15 18.72 19.50
CA ARG A 231 23.49 18.54 18.20
C ARG A 231 22.16 19.30 18.09
N GLN A 232 21.64 19.78 19.23
CA GLN A 232 20.31 20.40 19.28
C GLN A 232 20.23 21.69 18.49
N GLU A 233 21.24 22.56 18.60
CA GLU A 233 21.24 23.86 17.90
C GLU A 233 21.03 23.71 16.39
N ALA A 234 21.86 22.88 15.73
CA ALA A 234 21.74 22.68 14.30
C ALA A 234 20.39 22.07 13.89
N ARG A 235 19.89 21.10 14.67
CA ARG A 235 18.62 20.41 14.38
C ARG A 235 17.39 21.28 14.60
N TYR A 236 17.40 22.16 15.62
CA TYR A 236 16.36 23.16 15.80
C TYR A 236 16.38 24.22 14.72
N ALA A 237 17.59 24.62 14.25
CA ALA A 237 17.70 25.54 13.14
C ALA A 237 17.08 24.95 11.84
N GLU A 238 17.27 23.65 11.59
CA GLU A 238 16.59 22.95 10.48
C GLU A 238 15.07 22.96 10.66
N ALA A 239 14.55 22.74 11.89
CA ALA A 239 13.09 22.79 12.15
C ALA A 239 12.52 24.19 11.87
N ILE A 240 13.25 25.25 12.22
CA ILE A 240 12.89 26.64 11.89
C ILE A 240 12.94 26.85 10.36
N GLY A 241 13.91 26.26 9.67
CA GLY A 241 13.96 26.27 8.19
C GLY A 241 12.68 25.68 7.58
N TYR A 242 12.27 24.49 8.00
CA TYR A 242 11.03 23.85 7.52
C TYR A 242 9.77 24.63 7.91
N TYR A 243 9.73 25.28 9.08
CA TYR A 243 8.67 26.20 9.42
C TYR A 243 8.56 27.35 8.41
N ASN A 244 9.67 27.96 8.03
CA ASN A 244 9.67 29.07 7.07
C ASN A 244 9.19 28.59 5.68
N GLU A 245 9.60 27.39 5.24
CA GLU A 245 9.09 26.75 4.03
C GLU A 245 7.57 26.54 4.11
N PHE A 246 7.08 26.00 5.23
CA PHE A 246 5.66 25.78 5.49
C PHE A 246 4.82 27.06 5.39
N VAL A 247 5.23 28.12 6.08
CA VAL A 247 4.49 29.41 6.09
C VAL A 247 4.49 30.05 4.70
N THR A 248 5.60 29.93 3.96
CA THR A 248 5.69 30.46 2.61
C THR A 248 4.78 29.71 1.63
N ALA A 249 4.72 28.40 1.74
CA ALA A 249 3.89 27.55 0.88
C ALA A 249 2.39 27.63 1.25
N HIS A 250 2.07 27.79 2.55
CA HIS A 250 0.71 27.69 3.07
C HIS A 250 0.31 28.92 3.93
N PRO A 251 0.29 30.13 3.36
CA PRO A 251 0.07 31.37 4.13
C PRO A 251 -1.33 31.48 4.79
N ASN A 252 -2.28 30.65 4.36
CA ASN A 252 -3.64 30.61 4.89
C ASN A 252 -3.99 29.27 5.58
N SER A 253 -2.98 28.46 5.91
CA SER A 253 -3.21 27.16 6.52
C SER A 253 -3.83 27.26 7.92
N LYS A 254 -4.75 26.36 8.22
CA LYS A 254 -5.29 26.18 9.58
C LYS A 254 -4.25 25.77 10.61
N PHE A 255 -3.09 25.30 10.16
CA PHE A 255 -2.00 24.82 11.01
C PHE A 255 -0.96 25.90 11.35
N LEU A 256 -1.10 27.13 10.87
CA LEU A 256 -0.13 28.21 11.11
C LEU A 256 0.19 28.44 12.59
N LYS A 257 -0.85 28.42 13.45
CA LYS A 257 -0.66 28.61 14.90
C LYS A 257 0.18 27.49 15.52
N GLU A 258 -0.04 26.25 15.11
CA GLU A 258 0.73 25.10 15.59
C GLU A 258 2.17 25.15 15.10
N ALA A 259 2.38 25.47 13.82
CA ALA A 259 3.70 25.63 13.24
C ALA A 259 4.48 26.77 13.93
N GLN A 260 3.84 27.91 14.23
CA GLN A 260 4.44 29.02 14.93
C GLN A 260 4.91 28.61 16.33
N GLN A 261 4.12 27.86 17.08
CA GLN A 261 4.51 27.35 18.40
C GLN A 261 5.77 26.45 18.31
N LEU A 262 5.85 25.59 17.31
CA LEU A 262 7.03 24.75 17.10
C LEU A 262 8.30 25.55 16.79
N LYS A 263 8.17 26.67 16.07
CA LYS A 263 9.27 27.62 15.85
C LYS A 263 9.73 28.25 17.17
N GLU A 264 8.80 28.81 17.96
CA GLU A 264 9.10 29.45 19.24
C GLU A 264 9.76 28.46 20.22
N ASP A 265 9.23 27.24 20.29
CA ASP A 265 9.80 26.15 21.09
C ASP A 265 11.21 25.75 20.59
N SER A 266 11.46 25.80 19.26
CA SER A 266 12.78 25.54 18.69
C SER A 266 13.78 26.63 19.04
N GLU A 267 13.39 27.92 19.00
CA GLU A 267 14.23 29.05 19.39
C GLU A 267 14.59 28.95 20.88
N ALA A 268 13.62 28.66 21.75
CA ALA A 268 13.86 28.41 23.15
C ALA A 268 14.79 27.19 23.40
N GLY A 269 14.62 26.14 22.62
CA GLY A 269 15.47 24.95 22.66
C GLY A 269 16.94 25.26 22.33
N ILE A 270 17.19 26.09 21.32
CA ILE A 270 18.56 26.54 20.97
C ILE A 270 19.21 27.28 22.18
N ILE A 271 18.48 28.18 22.80
CA ILE A 271 18.97 28.93 23.97
C ILE A 271 19.30 27.98 25.11
N ALA A 272 18.40 27.06 25.42
CA ALA A 272 18.60 26.06 26.47
C ALA A 272 19.82 25.15 26.19
N ALA A 273 19.99 24.66 24.98
CA ALA A 273 21.13 23.83 24.59
C ALA A 273 22.46 24.56 24.76
N LYS A 274 22.54 25.81 24.32
CA LYS A 274 23.75 26.67 24.51
C LYS A 274 24.09 26.86 25.98
N LYS A 275 23.09 27.08 26.83
CA LYS A 275 23.27 27.23 28.28
C LYS A 275 23.86 25.95 28.91
N ILE A 276 23.31 24.80 28.59
CA ILE A 276 23.81 23.50 29.09
C ILE A 276 25.28 23.29 28.66
N LEU A 277 25.61 23.53 27.39
CA LEU A 277 26.99 23.38 26.91
C LEU A 277 27.96 24.33 27.56
N ALA A 278 27.54 25.57 27.84
CA ALA A 278 28.36 26.53 28.57
C ALA A 278 28.60 26.12 30.05
N GLU A 279 27.60 25.59 30.73
CA GLU A 279 27.70 25.06 32.09
C GLU A 279 28.61 23.83 32.14
N GLU A 280 28.50 22.89 31.17
CA GLU A 280 29.38 21.74 31.07
C GLU A 280 30.85 22.16 30.82
N ALA A 281 31.07 23.11 29.92
CA ALA A 281 32.42 23.64 29.64
C ALA A 281 33.05 24.30 30.88
N ALA A 282 32.26 25.10 31.64
CA ALA A 282 32.73 25.71 32.87
C ALA A 282 33.08 24.67 33.94
N LEU A 283 32.29 23.62 34.07
CA LEU A 283 32.54 22.51 35.00
C LEU A 283 33.82 21.75 34.63
N ILE A 284 34.03 21.43 33.38
CA ILE A 284 35.25 20.78 32.85
C ILE A 284 36.49 21.64 33.16
N ALA A 285 36.42 22.97 32.91
CA ALA A 285 37.48 23.89 33.20
C ALA A 285 37.84 23.89 34.71
N LYS A 286 36.81 23.95 35.57
CA LYS A 286 36.98 23.87 37.04
C LYS A 286 37.69 22.58 37.50
N TYR A 287 37.29 21.43 36.99
CA TYR A 287 37.96 20.16 37.33
C TYR A 287 39.39 20.11 36.82
N ALA A 288 39.67 20.65 35.64
CA ALA A 288 41.02 20.72 35.11
C ALA A 288 41.94 21.62 35.95
N GLU A 289 41.41 22.74 36.52
CA GLU A 289 42.16 23.56 37.48
C GLU A 289 42.43 22.84 38.78
N LEU A 290 41.45 22.10 39.34
CA LEU A 290 41.63 21.34 40.58
C LEU A 290 42.70 20.24 40.39
N ALA A 291 42.63 19.49 39.29
CA ALA A 291 43.65 18.49 39.00
C ALA A 291 45.06 19.06 38.93
N LYS A 292 45.24 20.23 38.29
CA LYS A 292 46.54 20.92 38.24
C LYS A 292 47.04 21.38 39.64
N LYS A 293 46.12 21.76 40.55
CA LYS A 293 46.46 22.14 41.93
C LYS A 293 46.94 20.91 42.74
N ASP A 294 46.23 19.78 42.57
CA ASP A 294 46.57 18.52 43.25
C ASP A 294 47.94 17.95 42.81
N GLU A 295 48.25 18.06 41.52
CA GLU A 295 49.56 17.67 40.98
C GLU A 295 50.69 18.54 41.56
N LYS A 296 50.51 19.87 41.60
CA LYS A 296 51.45 20.78 42.21
C LYS A 296 51.65 20.52 43.71
N GLN A 297 50.60 20.13 44.43
CA GLN A 297 50.66 19.85 45.87
C GLN A 297 51.42 18.53 46.11
N LYS A 298 51.22 17.51 45.30
CA LYS A 298 51.98 16.25 45.37
C LYS A 298 53.45 16.46 45.04
N ASP A 299 53.78 17.26 44.04
CA ASP A 299 55.17 17.57 43.68
C ASP A 299 55.92 18.35 44.80
N THR A 300 55.23 19.27 45.44
CA THR A 300 55.76 20.02 46.61
C THR A 300 55.94 19.12 47.83
N THR A 301 55.08 18.12 48.04
CA THR A 301 55.19 17.19 49.14
C THR A 301 56.30 16.15 48.90
N ALA A 302 56.47 15.69 47.67
CA ALA A 302 57.58 14.82 47.27
C ALA A 302 58.96 15.50 47.47
N LYS A 303 59.10 16.76 47.02
CA LYS A 303 60.32 17.54 47.22
C LYS A 303 60.63 17.81 48.73
N LYS A 304 59.66 17.97 49.62
CA LYS A 304 59.84 18.10 51.03
C LYS A 304 60.27 16.82 51.71
N VAL A 305 59.94 15.64 51.18
CA VAL A 305 60.33 14.32 51.69
C VAL A 305 61.79 14.02 51.31
N GLU A 306 62.22 14.36 50.09
CA GLU A 306 63.64 14.18 49.67
C GLU A 306 64.65 15.01 50.43
N ILE A 307 64.27 16.23 50.90
CA ILE A 307 65.16 17.10 51.70
C ILE A 307 65.32 16.64 53.13
N LYS A 308 64.51 15.67 53.65
CA LYS A 308 64.56 15.15 55.04
C LYS A 308 65.27 13.81 55.19
N THR A 309 65.86 13.27 54.12
CA THR A 309 66.69 12.07 54.29
C THR A 309 68.16 12.44 54.58
N PRO A 310 68.68 12.30 55.78
CA PRO A 310 70.08 12.62 55.99
C PRO A 310 70.92 11.48 55.39
N ILE A 311 71.89 11.89 54.58
CA ILE A 311 72.95 11.04 54.10
C ILE A 311 73.73 10.53 55.30
N ARG A 312 73.75 9.21 55.55
CA ARG A 312 74.63 8.50 56.46
C ARG A 312 75.82 7.92 55.69
#